data_41f7738c5270e234a9333751b210dd5e
#
_entry.id   41f7738c5270e234a9333751b210dd5e
#
_cell.length_a   1.000
_cell.length_b   1.000
_cell.length_c   1.000
_cell.angle_alpha   90.00
_cell.angle_beta   90.00
_cell.angle_gamma   90.00
#
_symmetry.space_group_name_H-M   'P 1'
#
loop_
_entity.id
_entity.type
_entity.pdbx_description
1 polymer ?
#
loop_
_entity_poly.entity_id
_entity_poly.type
_entity_poly.pdbx_seq_one_letter_code
_entity_poly.pdbx_strand_id
1 'polypeptide(L)'
;MVYVGKEKLVGEVIRLSPELATIQVFEETSGLKPGELLYPTGATLSVTLAPGIVSNIFDGIERPLAEIEKKSGKYIDRGFSMDSLDTHRKWQTKLCVKPGDRVSGGTIIAEVPETPAIVHKVMVPPDVEGIVETVVPDGEYTINDTIVTLLLKDDSVKELTMTQKWPIRIPRPNQKRHPASRPLVTGQRILDTLFPIAKGGTAAIPGGFGTGKTMTQHAIAKWSDADLIVYIGCGERGNEMTEVLEDFSKLIDPKSGNPMMDRTVLIANTSNMPVAAREASIY
;
A
#
# COMPACT_ATOMS: atom_id res chain seq x y z
N MET A 1 -11.94 -12.61 4.56
CA MET A 1 -12.14 -12.62 3.09
C MET A 1 -12.79 -13.90 2.61
N VAL A 2 -13.44 -13.86 1.48
CA VAL A 2 -14.14 -14.99 0.85
C VAL A 2 -14.07 -14.84 -0.68
N TYR A 3 -13.93 -15.95 -1.37
CA TYR A 3 -14.10 -16.00 -2.81
C TYR A 3 -15.53 -16.47 -3.14
N VAL A 4 -16.18 -15.77 -4.06
CA VAL A 4 -17.60 -15.94 -4.37
C VAL A 4 -17.77 -16.50 -5.77
N GLY A 5 -18.55 -17.61 -5.87
CA GLY A 5 -18.94 -18.23 -7.11
C GLY A 5 -17.83 -18.97 -7.85
N LYS A 6 -18.14 -19.43 -9.05
CA LYS A 6 -17.21 -20.16 -9.93
C LYS A 6 -16.04 -19.30 -10.38
N GLU A 7 -16.25 -18.01 -10.57
CA GLU A 7 -15.24 -17.05 -11.00
C GLU A 7 -14.33 -16.60 -9.85
N LYS A 8 -14.62 -17.04 -8.61
CA LYS A 8 -13.84 -16.69 -7.40
C LYS A 8 -13.68 -15.19 -7.18
N LEU A 9 -14.79 -14.45 -7.35
CA LEU A 9 -14.81 -13.02 -7.11
C LEU A 9 -14.42 -12.72 -5.67
N VAL A 10 -13.54 -11.73 -5.48
CA VAL A 10 -13.05 -11.35 -4.16
C VAL A 10 -14.13 -10.62 -3.38
N GLY A 11 -14.37 -11.03 -2.13
CA GLY A 11 -15.32 -10.40 -1.23
C GLY A 11 -14.91 -10.45 0.23
N GLU A 12 -15.56 -9.60 1.02
CA GLU A 12 -15.38 -9.51 2.47
C GLU A 12 -16.69 -9.78 3.20
N VAL A 13 -16.63 -10.54 4.29
CA VAL A 13 -17.77 -10.73 5.17
C VAL A 13 -17.91 -9.48 6.05
N ILE A 14 -18.98 -8.71 5.82
CA ILE A 14 -19.23 -7.45 6.54
C ILE A 14 -20.19 -7.62 7.72
N ARG A 15 -20.98 -8.72 7.74
CA ARG A 15 -21.91 -9.02 8.82
C ARG A 15 -22.11 -10.52 8.95
N LEU A 16 -22.14 -10.99 10.18
CA LEU A 16 -22.51 -12.37 10.53
C LEU A 16 -23.77 -12.37 11.37
N SER A 17 -24.67 -13.31 11.09
CA SER A 17 -25.83 -13.69 11.87
C SER A 17 -25.77 -15.22 12.09
N PRO A 18 -26.53 -15.81 13.00
CA PRO A 18 -26.45 -17.25 13.27
C PRO A 18 -26.56 -18.16 12.05
N GLU A 19 -27.35 -17.76 11.07
CA GLU A 19 -27.62 -18.56 9.85
C GLU A 19 -27.19 -17.86 8.55
N LEU A 20 -26.75 -16.60 8.60
CA LEU A 20 -26.48 -15.78 7.42
C LEU A 20 -25.18 -15.01 7.55
N ALA A 21 -24.41 -14.94 6.47
CA ALA A 21 -23.32 -14.03 6.29
C ALA A 21 -23.62 -13.03 5.17
N THR A 22 -23.49 -11.74 5.44
CA THR A 22 -23.56 -10.71 4.40
C THR A 22 -22.15 -10.48 3.86
N ILE A 23 -22.00 -10.64 2.54
CA ILE A 23 -20.71 -10.51 1.85
C ILE A 23 -20.79 -9.35 0.89
N GLN A 24 -19.82 -8.48 0.98
CA GLN A 24 -19.61 -7.37 0.04
C GLN A 24 -18.53 -7.79 -0.96
N VAL A 25 -18.87 -7.84 -2.25
CA VAL A 25 -17.97 -8.26 -3.32
C VAL A 25 -17.28 -7.02 -3.91
N PHE A 26 -15.98 -7.10 -4.16
CA PHE A 26 -15.16 -6.01 -4.68
C PHE A 26 -15.18 -5.91 -6.22
N GLU A 27 -15.89 -6.81 -6.88
CA GLU A 27 -16.00 -6.89 -8.33
C GLU A 27 -17.46 -6.87 -8.77
N GLU A 28 -17.69 -6.74 -10.09
CA GLU A 28 -19.04 -6.81 -10.67
C GLU A 28 -19.66 -8.19 -10.43
N THR A 29 -20.88 -8.21 -9.88
CA THR A 29 -21.57 -9.44 -9.46
C THR A 29 -22.61 -9.94 -10.46
N SER A 30 -22.76 -9.30 -11.62
CA SER A 30 -23.69 -9.73 -12.66
C SER A 30 -23.44 -11.18 -13.06
N GLY A 31 -24.50 -11.98 -13.08
CA GLY A 31 -24.43 -13.41 -13.44
C GLY A 31 -24.19 -14.38 -12.27
N LEU A 32 -23.93 -13.91 -11.05
CA LEU A 32 -23.96 -14.77 -9.86
C LEU A 32 -25.36 -15.32 -9.65
N LYS A 33 -25.45 -16.60 -9.27
CA LYS A 33 -26.71 -17.32 -9.09
C LYS A 33 -26.83 -17.85 -7.66
N PRO A 34 -28.04 -17.95 -7.12
CA PRO A 34 -28.31 -18.69 -5.90
C PRO A 34 -27.77 -20.12 -5.96
N GLY A 35 -27.13 -20.58 -4.88
CA GLY A 35 -26.52 -21.91 -4.80
C GLY A 35 -25.08 -22.01 -5.27
N GLU A 36 -24.46 -20.91 -5.70
CA GLU A 36 -23.01 -20.89 -5.94
C GLU A 36 -22.22 -20.98 -4.64
N LEU A 37 -21.07 -21.63 -4.71
CA LEU A 37 -20.23 -21.89 -3.54
C LEU A 37 -19.45 -20.64 -3.09
N LEU A 38 -19.23 -20.56 -1.79
CA LEU A 38 -18.37 -19.59 -1.14
C LEU A 38 -17.12 -20.28 -0.58
N TYR A 39 -15.96 -19.67 -0.74
CA TYR A 39 -14.68 -20.22 -0.32
C TYR A 39 -14.04 -19.27 0.69
N PRO A 40 -14.21 -19.50 2.03
CA PRO A 40 -13.59 -18.66 3.04
C PRO A 40 -12.07 -18.81 3.00
N THR A 41 -11.35 -17.70 3.15
CA THR A 41 -9.88 -17.70 3.16
C THR A 41 -9.28 -17.83 4.56
N GLY A 42 -10.09 -17.69 5.61
CA GLY A 42 -9.61 -17.63 7.00
C GLY A 42 -8.85 -16.35 7.37
N ALA A 43 -8.71 -15.41 6.43
CA ALA A 43 -7.99 -14.15 6.63
C ALA A 43 -8.88 -12.94 6.36
N THR A 44 -8.52 -11.80 6.94
CA THR A 44 -9.12 -10.49 6.62
C THR A 44 -8.52 -9.92 5.33
N LEU A 45 -9.14 -8.88 4.78
CA LEU A 45 -8.54 -8.11 3.69
C LEU A 45 -7.24 -7.48 4.19
N SER A 46 -6.15 -7.79 3.53
CA SER A 46 -4.80 -7.40 3.92
C SER A 46 -4.03 -6.95 2.69
N VAL A 47 -3.11 -6.02 2.90
CA VAL A 47 -2.15 -5.57 1.89
C VAL A 47 -0.79 -6.24 2.10
N THR A 48 -0.04 -6.36 1.03
CA THR A 48 1.32 -6.91 1.02
C THR A 48 2.33 -5.76 1.06
N LEU A 49 2.95 -5.55 2.20
CA LEU A 49 3.96 -4.52 2.40
C LEU A 49 5.35 -5.11 2.19
N ALA A 50 6.04 -4.69 1.13
CA ALA A 50 7.39 -5.14 0.78
C ALA A 50 8.05 -4.15 -0.21
N PRO A 51 9.35 -4.26 -0.52
CA PRO A 51 9.95 -3.53 -1.62
C PRO A 51 9.22 -3.79 -2.95
N GLY A 52 9.01 -2.76 -3.74
CA GLY A 52 8.27 -2.82 -5.01
C GLY A 52 6.91 -2.13 -4.98
N ILE A 53 6.53 -1.51 -3.85
CA ILE A 53 5.31 -0.69 -3.77
C ILE A 53 5.52 0.67 -4.44
N VAL A 54 6.66 1.31 -4.19
CA VAL A 54 6.97 2.64 -4.74
C VAL A 54 7.14 2.56 -6.26
N SER A 55 6.75 3.61 -6.96
CA SER A 55 6.73 3.72 -8.44
C SER A 55 5.65 2.88 -9.12
N ASN A 56 4.74 2.27 -8.38
CA ASN A 56 3.68 1.43 -8.92
C ASN A 56 2.29 2.07 -8.78
N ILE A 57 1.35 1.49 -9.55
CA ILE A 57 -0.06 1.87 -9.58
C ILE A 57 -0.89 0.66 -9.20
N PHE A 58 -1.69 0.83 -8.18
CA PHE A 58 -2.61 -0.20 -7.69
C PHE A 58 -4.06 0.26 -7.78
N ASP A 59 -4.97 -0.71 -7.74
CA ASP A 59 -6.36 -0.43 -7.41
C ASP A 59 -6.61 -0.47 -5.89
N GLY A 60 -7.88 -0.28 -5.47
CA GLY A 60 -8.24 -0.23 -4.05
C GLY A 60 -8.09 -1.53 -3.26
N ILE A 61 -7.80 -2.65 -3.91
CA ILE A 61 -7.52 -3.96 -3.29
C ILE A 61 -6.11 -4.45 -3.61
N GLU A 62 -5.21 -3.53 -3.92
CA GLU A 62 -3.79 -3.77 -4.17
C GLU A 62 -3.50 -4.63 -5.42
N ARG A 63 -4.35 -4.58 -6.47
CA ARG A 63 -4.01 -5.22 -7.74
C ARG A 63 -3.11 -4.29 -8.57
N PRO A 64 -1.96 -4.76 -9.10
CA PRO A 64 -1.02 -3.93 -9.85
C PRO A 64 -1.54 -3.68 -11.27
N LEU A 65 -2.04 -2.47 -11.53
CA LEU A 65 -2.76 -2.15 -12.77
C LEU A 65 -1.89 -2.24 -14.01
N ALA A 66 -0.61 -1.84 -13.94
CA ALA A 66 0.30 -1.92 -15.07
C ALA A 66 0.60 -3.39 -15.49
N GLU A 67 0.68 -4.30 -14.54
CA GLU A 67 0.90 -5.72 -14.84
C GLU A 67 -0.38 -6.42 -15.33
N ILE A 68 -1.53 -5.99 -14.83
CA ILE A 68 -2.83 -6.45 -15.33
C ILE A 68 -3.01 -6.05 -16.79
N GLU A 69 -2.71 -4.80 -17.14
CA GLU A 69 -2.80 -4.32 -18.53
C GLU A 69 -1.97 -5.16 -19.50
N LYS A 70 -0.76 -5.55 -19.10
CA LYS A 70 0.11 -6.43 -19.91
C LYS A 70 -0.48 -7.82 -20.13
N LYS A 71 -1.23 -8.35 -19.15
CA LYS A 71 -1.79 -9.72 -19.21
C LYS A 71 -3.20 -9.78 -19.79
N SER A 72 -4.08 -8.88 -19.37
CA SER A 72 -5.51 -8.87 -19.73
C SER A 72 -5.89 -7.78 -20.75
N GLY A 73 -4.94 -6.89 -21.09
CA GLY A 73 -5.21 -5.76 -21.97
C GLY A 73 -5.98 -4.64 -21.28
N LYS A 74 -6.87 -3.95 -22.01
CA LYS A 74 -7.55 -2.73 -21.56
C LYS A 74 -8.62 -2.96 -20.47
N TYR A 75 -9.02 -4.17 -20.22
CA TYR A 75 -10.09 -4.53 -19.27
C TYR A 75 -9.57 -5.53 -18.26
N ILE A 76 -10.02 -5.38 -17.03
CA ILE A 76 -9.72 -6.33 -15.96
C ILE A 76 -10.77 -7.45 -16.02
N ASP A 77 -10.34 -8.68 -16.28
CA ASP A 77 -11.23 -9.83 -16.27
C ASP A 77 -11.75 -10.11 -14.85
N ARG A 78 -12.97 -10.57 -14.75
CA ARG A 78 -13.61 -10.94 -13.48
C ARG A 78 -12.89 -12.10 -12.83
N GLY A 79 -12.73 -12.04 -11.52
CA GLY A 79 -12.00 -13.05 -10.75
C GLY A 79 -10.50 -13.12 -11.07
N PHE A 80 -9.96 -12.11 -11.78
CA PHE A 80 -8.54 -12.07 -12.06
C PHE A 80 -7.74 -11.88 -10.77
N SER A 81 -6.86 -12.80 -10.49
CA SER A 81 -5.97 -12.77 -9.33
C SER A 81 -4.51 -12.86 -9.76
N MET A 82 -3.70 -12.02 -9.18
CA MET A 82 -2.23 -12.07 -9.30
C MET A 82 -1.59 -11.52 -8.03
N ASP A 83 -0.32 -11.80 -7.85
CA ASP A 83 0.44 -11.21 -6.75
C ASP A 83 0.50 -9.69 -6.89
N SER A 84 0.35 -8.99 -5.77
CA SER A 84 0.39 -7.52 -5.74
C SER A 84 1.76 -6.98 -6.14
N LEU A 85 2.82 -7.71 -5.83
CA LEU A 85 4.20 -7.34 -6.07
C LEU A 85 4.93 -8.45 -6.85
N ASP A 86 6.00 -8.07 -7.55
CA ASP A 86 6.85 -9.02 -8.27
C ASP A 86 7.65 -9.89 -7.28
N THR A 87 7.25 -11.14 -7.14
CA THR A 87 7.86 -12.12 -6.24
C THR A 87 9.17 -12.71 -6.77
N HIS A 88 9.52 -12.47 -8.03
CA HIS A 88 10.74 -12.98 -8.68
C HIS A 88 11.85 -11.94 -8.73
N ARG A 89 11.52 -10.68 -8.57
CA ARG A 89 12.51 -9.60 -8.57
C ARG A 89 13.45 -9.73 -7.39
N LYS A 90 14.75 -9.67 -7.66
CA LYS A 90 15.79 -9.63 -6.63
C LYS A 90 16.10 -8.19 -6.24
N TRP A 91 16.30 -8.00 -4.95
CA TRP A 91 16.58 -6.73 -4.33
C TRP A 91 17.92 -6.78 -3.61
N GLN A 92 18.78 -5.80 -3.86
CA GLN A 92 20.01 -5.64 -3.10
C GLN A 92 19.67 -5.33 -1.65
N THR A 93 19.99 -6.24 -0.75
CA THR A 93 19.58 -6.18 0.65
C THR A 93 20.79 -6.05 1.55
N LYS A 94 20.77 -5.05 2.41
CA LYS A 94 21.77 -4.81 3.45
C LYS A 94 21.18 -5.14 4.81
N LEU A 95 21.77 -6.09 5.52
CA LEU A 95 21.27 -6.52 6.83
C LEU A 95 21.75 -5.55 7.93
N CYS A 96 20.85 -5.27 8.89
CA CYS A 96 21.08 -4.29 9.96
C CYS A 96 21.22 -4.95 11.34
N VAL A 97 21.06 -6.28 11.44
CA VAL A 97 21.10 -7.03 12.69
C VAL A 97 22.09 -8.18 12.61
N LYS A 98 22.47 -8.71 13.77
CA LYS A 98 23.43 -9.84 13.90
C LYS A 98 22.83 -10.93 14.79
N PRO A 99 23.30 -12.19 14.63
CA PRO A 99 22.97 -13.26 15.55
C PRO A 99 23.24 -12.86 17.02
N GLY A 100 22.27 -13.11 17.89
CA GLY A 100 22.28 -12.71 19.30
C GLY A 100 21.62 -11.38 19.63
N ASP A 101 21.32 -10.55 18.64
CA ASP A 101 20.60 -9.28 18.86
C ASP A 101 19.16 -9.55 19.35
N ARG A 102 18.71 -8.78 20.34
CA ARG A 102 17.29 -8.77 20.75
C ARG A 102 16.54 -7.76 19.90
N VAL A 103 15.47 -8.20 19.24
CA VAL A 103 14.64 -7.39 18.37
C VAL A 103 13.17 -7.45 18.78
N SER A 104 12.44 -6.38 18.49
CA SER A 104 11.00 -6.27 18.75
C SER A 104 10.31 -5.54 17.61
N GLY A 105 9.00 -5.50 17.63
CA GLY A 105 8.20 -4.85 16.61
C GLY A 105 8.70 -3.45 16.25
N GLY A 106 8.91 -3.21 14.95
CA GLY A 106 9.45 -1.96 14.41
C GLY A 106 10.98 -1.87 14.36
N THR A 107 11.72 -2.85 14.89
CA THR A 107 13.18 -2.91 14.71
C THR A 107 13.51 -3.11 13.23
N ILE A 108 14.38 -2.26 12.67
CA ILE A 108 14.83 -2.38 11.29
C ILE A 108 15.83 -3.52 11.19
N ILE A 109 15.53 -4.54 10.37
CA ILE A 109 16.37 -5.72 10.17
C ILE A 109 17.15 -5.68 8.86
N ALA A 110 16.65 -4.94 7.87
CA ALA A 110 17.36 -4.76 6.61
C ALA A 110 16.97 -3.43 5.94
N GLU A 111 17.85 -2.94 5.06
CA GLU A 111 17.65 -1.80 4.18
C GLU A 111 17.77 -2.25 2.73
N VAL A 112 16.83 -1.81 1.89
CA VAL A 112 16.76 -2.15 0.47
C VAL A 112 16.61 -0.86 -0.33
N PRO A 113 17.55 -0.48 -1.21
CA PRO A 113 17.37 0.60 -2.15
C PRO A 113 16.24 0.27 -3.14
N GLU A 114 15.03 0.75 -2.87
CA GLU A 114 13.84 0.44 -3.67
C GLU A 114 13.80 1.28 -4.93
N THR A 115 14.06 2.59 -4.77
CA THR A 115 14.24 3.53 -5.88
C THR A 115 15.46 4.42 -5.60
N PRO A 116 15.91 5.23 -6.58
CA PRO A 116 16.99 6.20 -6.32
C PRO A 116 16.68 7.20 -5.20
N ALA A 117 15.39 7.42 -4.92
CA ALA A 117 14.92 8.37 -3.91
C ALA A 117 14.57 7.71 -2.56
N ILE A 118 14.25 6.42 -2.54
CA ILE A 118 13.68 5.73 -1.37
C ILE A 118 14.49 4.49 -1.01
N VAL A 119 14.88 4.42 0.25
CA VAL A 119 15.42 3.22 0.88
C VAL A 119 14.31 2.57 1.71
N HIS A 120 13.85 1.41 1.28
CA HIS A 120 12.88 0.61 2.00
C HIS A 120 13.51 0.01 3.26
N LYS A 121 12.84 0.16 4.39
CA LYS A 121 13.27 -0.38 5.69
C LYS A 121 12.41 -1.58 6.04
N VAL A 122 13.01 -2.77 5.99
CA VAL A 122 12.36 -4.00 6.43
C VAL A 122 12.35 -4.02 7.94
N MET A 123 11.18 -4.17 8.53
CA MET A 123 10.99 -4.11 9.98
C MET A 123 10.42 -5.41 10.53
N VAL A 124 10.76 -5.73 11.76
CA VAL A 124 10.10 -6.79 12.53
C VAL A 124 8.61 -6.47 12.66
N PRO A 125 7.69 -7.42 12.42
CA PRO A 125 6.25 -7.22 12.64
C PRO A 125 5.94 -6.71 14.05
N PRO A 126 4.91 -5.86 14.25
CA PRO A 126 4.67 -5.19 15.52
C PRO A 126 4.45 -6.10 16.74
N ASP A 127 3.92 -7.28 16.50
CA ASP A 127 3.56 -8.30 17.51
C ASP A 127 4.64 -9.37 17.71
N VAL A 128 5.80 -9.19 17.08
CA VAL A 128 6.92 -10.15 17.12
C VAL A 128 8.05 -9.58 17.98
N GLU A 129 8.55 -10.39 18.91
CA GLU A 129 9.74 -10.11 19.73
C GLU A 129 10.55 -11.39 19.90
N GLY A 130 11.87 -11.31 19.72
CA GLY A 130 12.74 -12.48 19.83
C GLY A 130 14.22 -12.13 19.80
N ILE A 131 15.04 -13.18 19.78
CA ILE A 131 16.50 -13.09 19.62
C ILE A 131 16.82 -13.55 18.22
N VAL A 132 17.65 -12.81 17.51
CA VAL A 132 18.13 -13.19 16.19
C VAL A 132 18.98 -14.45 16.27
N GLU A 133 18.52 -15.52 15.65
CA GLU A 133 19.23 -16.81 15.59
C GLU A 133 20.15 -16.85 14.40
N THR A 134 19.62 -16.58 13.19
CA THR A 134 20.41 -16.57 11.95
C THR A 134 20.12 -15.33 11.11
N VAL A 135 21.11 -14.89 10.34
CA VAL A 135 21.02 -13.78 9.40
C VAL A 135 21.75 -14.21 8.12
N VAL A 136 21.15 -13.96 6.98
CA VAL A 136 21.82 -14.16 5.70
C VAL A 136 22.88 -13.07 5.45
N PRO A 137 23.91 -13.31 4.64
CA PRO A 137 24.87 -12.25 4.26
C PRO A 137 24.17 -11.16 3.42
N ASP A 138 24.77 -9.98 3.35
CA ASP A 138 24.34 -8.95 2.41
C ASP A 138 24.37 -9.50 0.98
N GLY A 139 23.32 -9.25 0.19
CA GLY A 139 23.20 -9.83 -1.14
C GLY A 139 21.86 -9.54 -1.82
N GLU A 140 21.60 -10.28 -2.87
CA GLU A 140 20.38 -10.18 -3.66
C GLU A 140 19.37 -11.24 -3.25
N TYR A 141 18.21 -10.81 -2.77
CA TYR A 141 17.12 -11.66 -2.31
C TYR A 141 15.78 -11.24 -2.91
N THR A 142 14.88 -12.19 -3.07
CA THR A 142 13.48 -11.92 -3.40
C THR A 142 12.71 -11.48 -2.15
N ILE A 143 11.55 -10.91 -2.32
CA ILE A 143 10.72 -10.46 -1.19
C ILE A 143 10.24 -11.61 -0.29
N ASN A 144 10.25 -12.84 -0.78
CA ASN A 144 9.79 -14.04 -0.08
C ASN A 144 10.93 -14.89 0.51
N ASP A 145 12.19 -14.55 0.21
CA ASP A 145 13.33 -15.25 0.80
C ASP A 145 13.43 -14.94 2.30
N THR A 146 13.71 -15.95 3.12
CA THR A 146 13.97 -15.77 4.54
C THR A 146 15.31 -15.07 4.72
N ILE A 147 15.30 -13.87 5.31
CA ILE A 147 16.51 -13.06 5.54
C ILE A 147 17.00 -13.09 6.97
N VAL A 148 16.11 -13.28 7.93
CA VAL A 148 16.41 -13.36 9.37
C VAL A 148 15.54 -14.43 9.99
N THR A 149 16.09 -15.22 10.91
CA THR A 149 15.34 -16.14 11.77
C THR A 149 15.39 -15.66 13.21
N LEU A 150 14.27 -15.69 13.89
CA LEU A 150 14.16 -15.32 15.30
C LEU A 150 13.82 -16.52 16.16
N LEU A 151 14.46 -16.64 17.30
CA LEU A 151 14.02 -17.49 18.40
C LEU A 151 13.09 -16.67 19.27
N LEU A 152 11.82 -17.11 19.40
CA LEU A 152 10.81 -16.44 20.21
C LEU A 152 10.90 -16.90 21.68
N LYS A 153 10.12 -16.26 22.56
CA LYS A 153 10.10 -16.55 24.01
C LYS A 153 9.57 -17.95 24.37
N ASP A 154 8.82 -18.56 23.48
CA ASP A 154 8.26 -19.90 23.60
C ASP A 154 9.11 -20.99 22.94
N ASP A 155 10.39 -20.67 22.66
CA ASP A 155 11.35 -21.51 21.94
C ASP A 155 10.93 -21.86 20.50
N SER A 156 9.89 -21.24 19.95
CA SER A 156 9.53 -21.38 18.53
C SER A 156 10.40 -20.52 17.66
N VAL A 157 10.59 -20.97 16.39
CA VAL A 157 11.38 -20.27 15.38
C VAL A 157 10.45 -19.50 14.47
N LYS A 158 10.75 -18.20 14.25
CA LYS A 158 10.03 -17.33 13.35
C LYS A 158 10.94 -16.87 12.21
N GLU A 159 10.59 -17.25 10.99
CA GLU A 159 11.24 -16.75 9.79
C GLU A 159 10.71 -15.39 9.41
N LEU A 160 11.60 -14.46 9.09
CA LEU A 160 11.28 -13.13 8.60
C LEU A 160 11.79 -12.97 7.17
N THR A 161 10.88 -12.50 6.33
CA THR A 161 11.13 -12.12 4.94
C THR A 161 11.03 -10.60 4.80
N MET A 162 11.19 -10.06 3.59
CA MET A 162 10.93 -8.65 3.35
C MET A 162 9.43 -8.31 3.30
N THR A 163 8.57 -9.34 3.31
CA THR A 163 7.12 -9.19 3.14
C THR A 163 6.40 -9.18 4.49
N GLN A 164 5.48 -8.23 4.66
CA GLN A 164 4.49 -8.22 5.73
C GLN A 164 3.08 -8.16 5.14
N LYS A 165 2.21 -9.10 5.51
CA LYS A 165 0.77 -8.97 5.25
C LYS A 165 0.13 -8.20 6.39
N TRP A 166 -0.51 -7.08 6.07
CA TRP A 166 -1.15 -6.21 7.05
C TRP A 166 -2.65 -6.08 6.81
N PRO A 167 -3.50 -6.37 7.82
CA PRO A 167 -4.95 -6.18 7.71
C PRO A 167 -5.26 -4.69 7.55
N ILE A 168 -5.96 -4.31 6.48
CA ILE A 168 -6.18 -2.89 6.13
C ILE A 168 -6.95 -2.11 7.19
N ARG A 169 -7.84 -2.76 7.93
CA ARG A 169 -8.69 -2.12 8.96
C ARG A 169 -8.01 -1.95 10.31
N ILE A 170 -6.78 -2.46 10.47
CA ILE A 170 -6.02 -2.33 11.70
C ILE A 170 -4.96 -1.23 11.51
N PRO A 171 -5.07 -0.11 12.24
CA PRO A 171 -4.04 0.93 12.18
C PRO A 171 -2.67 0.37 12.56
N ARG A 172 -1.62 0.81 11.87
CA ARG A 172 -0.26 0.44 12.27
C ARG A 172 0.07 1.07 13.62
N PRO A 173 0.66 0.32 14.54
CA PRO A 173 1.04 0.86 15.83
C PRO A 173 2.14 1.92 15.68
N ASN A 174 2.11 2.90 16.58
CA ASN A 174 3.15 3.90 16.70
C ASN A 174 3.71 3.92 18.13
N GLN A 175 4.99 4.17 18.27
CA GLN A 175 5.63 4.23 19.58
C GLN A 175 5.30 5.53 20.32
N LYS A 176 5.21 6.66 19.60
CA LYS A 176 5.00 7.98 20.18
C LYS A 176 4.34 8.92 19.18
N ARG A 177 3.32 9.64 19.63
CA ARG A 177 2.80 10.79 18.90
C ARG A 177 3.59 12.04 19.29
N HIS A 178 4.11 12.73 18.30
CA HIS A 178 4.76 14.03 18.48
C HIS A 178 3.73 15.16 18.34
N PRO A 179 3.89 16.28 19.05
CA PRO A 179 3.04 17.45 18.81
C PRO A 179 3.27 17.98 17.38
N ALA A 180 2.23 18.54 16.79
CA ALA A 180 2.28 19.18 15.48
C ALA A 180 3.04 20.52 15.57
N SER A 181 4.35 20.48 15.52
CA SER A 181 5.24 21.66 15.71
C SER A 181 5.98 22.09 14.45
N ARG A 182 5.92 21.29 13.38
CA ARG A 182 6.61 21.57 12.12
C ARG A 182 5.59 21.74 10.99
N PRO A 183 5.66 22.83 10.21
CA PRO A 183 4.82 23.00 9.04
C PRO A 183 5.24 22.03 7.90
N LEU A 184 4.26 21.54 7.16
CA LEU A 184 4.47 20.94 5.84
C LEU A 184 4.56 22.09 4.84
N VAL A 185 5.70 22.24 4.18
CA VAL A 185 5.84 23.21 3.11
C VAL A 185 5.18 22.65 1.85
N THR A 186 4.09 23.28 1.42
CA THR A 186 3.30 22.82 0.27
C THR A 186 3.76 23.45 -1.04
N GLY A 187 4.59 24.50 -1.00
CA GLY A 187 4.96 25.30 -2.16
C GLY A 187 3.88 26.29 -2.61
N GLN A 188 2.72 26.29 -1.94
CA GLN A 188 1.62 27.23 -2.20
C GLN A 188 1.68 28.38 -1.18
N ARG A 189 2.11 29.58 -1.61
CA ARG A 189 2.32 30.71 -0.70
C ARG A 189 1.12 31.00 0.22
N ILE A 190 -0.09 30.90 -0.31
CA ILE A 190 -1.32 31.21 0.46
C ILE A 190 -1.55 30.18 1.56
N LEU A 191 -1.26 28.90 1.28
CA LEU A 191 -1.38 27.84 2.28
C LEU A 191 -0.27 27.98 3.32
N ASP A 192 0.97 28.08 2.87
CA ASP A 192 2.13 28.08 3.75
C ASP A 192 2.17 29.29 4.70
N THR A 193 1.58 30.43 4.30
CA THR A 193 1.61 31.66 5.12
C THR A 193 0.34 31.89 5.93
N LEU A 194 -0.85 31.56 5.38
CA LEU A 194 -2.14 31.88 6.02
C LEU A 194 -2.86 30.67 6.59
N PHE A 195 -2.64 29.48 6.01
CA PHE A 195 -3.30 28.23 6.40
C PHE A 195 -2.30 27.08 6.51
N PRO A 196 -1.24 27.20 7.30
CA PRO A 196 -0.17 26.22 7.32
C PRO A 196 -0.66 24.84 7.74
N ILE A 197 -0.25 23.82 7.00
CA ILE A 197 -0.53 22.42 7.31
C ILE A 197 0.64 21.89 8.18
N ALA A 198 0.32 21.26 9.28
CA ALA A 198 1.35 20.64 10.12
C ALA A 198 1.79 19.29 9.55
N LYS A 199 3.09 18.96 9.63
CA LYS A 199 3.58 17.59 9.35
C LYS A 199 2.91 16.61 10.31
N GLY A 200 2.30 15.55 9.76
CA GLY A 200 1.47 14.62 10.51
C GLY A 200 0.06 15.11 10.82
N GLY A 201 -0.32 16.29 10.31
CA GLY A 201 -1.66 16.84 10.41
C GLY A 201 -2.59 16.36 9.30
N THR A 202 -3.84 16.79 9.40
CA THR A 202 -4.89 16.51 8.41
C THR A 202 -5.44 17.84 7.91
N ALA A 203 -5.62 17.95 6.59
CA ALA A 203 -6.26 19.09 5.95
C ALA A 203 -7.42 18.64 5.07
N ALA A 204 -8.51 19.39 5.07
CA ALA A 204 -9.63 19.19 4.18
C ALA A 204 -9.65 20.31 3.11
N ILE A 205 -9.94 19.95 1.87
CA ILE A 205 -10.11 20.88 0.75
C ILE A 205 -11.55 20.73 0.24
N PRO A 206 -12.54 21.31 0.95
CA PRO A 206 -13.95 21.22 0.58
C PRO A 206 -14.27 22.17 -0.57
N GLY A 207 -15.30 21.83 -1.33
CA GLY A 207 -15.83 22.72 -2.37
C GLY A 207 -16.76 21.99 -3.32
N GLY A 208 -17.58 22.74 -4.03
CA GLY A 208 -18.46 22.25 -5.08
C GLY A 208 -17.70 21.83 -6.34
N PHE A 209 -18.44 21.50 -7.37
CA PHE A 209 -17.87 21.15 -8.69
C PHE A 209 -17.13 22.37 -9.29
N GLY A 210 -15.96 22.14 -9.89
CA GLY A 210 -15.19 23.17 -10.59
C GLY A 210 -14.48 24.21 -9.72
N THR A 211 -14.41 23.99 -8.38
CA THR A 211 -13.74 24.93 -7.45
C THR A 211 -12.22 24.72 -7.36
N GLY A 212 -11.65 23.83 -8.12
CA GLY A 212 -10.20 23.59 -8.16
C GLY A 212 -9.66 22.67 -7.06
N LYS A 213 -10.52 21.87 -6.39
CA LYS A 213 -10.09 20.93 -5.34
C LYS A 213 -8.98 20.00 -5.81
N THR A 214 -9.23 19.29 -6.91
CA THR A 214 -8.28 18.32 -7.49
C THR A 214 -6.98 19.02 -7.88
N MET A 215 -7.05 20.20 -8.50
CA MET A 215 -5.87 20.99 -8.86
C MET A 215 -5.03 21.40 -7.64
N THR A 216 -5.70 21.75 -6.53
CA THR A 216 -5.01 22.08 -5.27
C THR A 216 -4.32 20.84 -4.68
N GLN A 217 -4.99 19.68 -4.68
CA GLN A 217 -4.39 18.41 -4.25
C GLN A 217 -3.18 18.02 -5.10
N HIS A 218 -3.30 18.14 -6.44
CA HIS A 218 -2.19 17.89 -7.34
C HIS A 218 -1.01 18.82 -7.07
N ALA A 219 -1.26 20.10 -6.85
CA ALA A 219 -0.21 21.06 -6.54
C ALA A 219 0.51 20.73 -5.23
N ILE A 220 -0.23 20.35 -4.18
CA ILE A 220 0.36 19.91 -2.90
C ILE A 220 1.18 18.65 -3.10
N ALA A 221 0.64 17.65 -3.81
CA ALA A 221 1.36 16.41 -4.07
C ALA A 221 2.67 16.64 -4.85
N LYS A 222 2.66 17.50 -5.85
CA LYS A 222 3.82 17.81 -6.69
C LYS A 222 4.92 18.59 -5.95
N TRP A 223 4.55 19.54 -5.11
CA TRP A 223 5.48 20.56 -4.61
C TRP A 223 5.77 20.50 -3.11
N SER A 224 5.06 19.64 -2.37
CA SER A 224 5.29 19.52 -0.93
C SER A 224 6.68 18.96 -0.60
N ASP A 225 7.14 19.29 0.62
CA ASP A 225 8.42 18.81 1.15
C ASP A 225 8.32 17.37 1.73
N ALA A 226 7.31 16.60 1.37
CA ALA A 226 7.18 15.19 1.70
C ALA A 226 8.29 14.33 1.06
N ASP A 227 8.68 13.27 1.73
CA ASP A 227 9.68 12.32 1.21
C ASP A 227 9.04 11.29 0.29
N LEU A 228 7.84 10.83 0.62
CA LEU A 228 7.04 9.88 -0.15
C LEU A 228 5.64 10.45 -0.39
N ILE A 229 5.09 10.21 -1.56
CA ILE A 229 3.75 10.59 -1.94
C ILE A 229 2.91 9.33 -2.12
N VAL A 230 1.80 9.23 -1.41
CA VAL A 230 0.76 8.25 -1.67
C VAL A 230 -0.46 9.00 -2.17
N TYR A 231 -0.73 8.88 -3.47
CA TYR A 231 -1.87 9.55 -4.09
C TYR A 231 -3.00 8.56 -4.31
N ILE A 232 -4.14 8.83 -3.69
CA ILE A 232 -5.30 7.94 -3.72
C ILE A 232 -6.46 8.63 -4.41
N GLY A 233 -6.85 8.14 -5.58
CA GLY A 233 -8.10 8.50 -6.26
C GLY A 233 -9.22 7.61 -5.77
N CYS A 234 -10.03 8.08 -4.84
CA CYS A 234 -11.17 7.34 -4.29
C CYS A 234 -12.48 7.81 -4.92
N GLY A 235 -12.89 7.15 -6.01
CA GLY A 235 -14.07 7.54 -6.79
C GLY A 235 -13.82 8.69 -7.74
N GLU A 236 -12.57 8.99 -8.07
CA GLU A 236 -12.18 10.00 -9.06
C GLU A 236 -12.54 9.56 -10.48
N ARG A 237 -12.55 10.51 -11.40
CA ARG A 237 -12.74 10.21 -12.81
C ARG A 237 -11.50 9.55 -13.40
N GLY A 238 -11.70 8.60 -14.31
CA GLY A 238 -10.59 7.90 -14.96
C GLY A 238 -9.63 8.85 -15.68
N ASN A 239 -10.14 9.89 -16.36
CA ASN A 239 -9.31 10.88 -17.02
C ASN A 239 -8.46 11.72 -16.06
N GLU A 240 -8.98 12.07 -14.88
CA GLU A 240 -8.21 12.79 -13.84
C GLU A 240 -7.06 11.91 -13.30
N MET A 241 -7.32 10.63 -13.09
CA MET A 241 -6.26 9.68 -12.68
C MET A 241 -5.20 9.46 -13.76
N THR A 242 -5.60 9.43 -15.03
CA THR A 242 -4.66 9.34 -16.15
C THR A 242 -3.78 10.59 -16.24
N GLU A 243 -4.35 11.79 -16.05
CA GLU A 243 -3.60 13.04 -16.00
C GLU A 243 -2.56 13.05 -14.87
N VAL A 244 -2.95 12.60 -13.67
CA VAL A 244 -2.00 12.45 -12.54
C VAL A 244 -0.85 11.52 -12.91
N LEU A 245 -1.16 10.36 -13.49
CA LEU A 245 -0.14 9.40 -13.90
C LEU A 245 0.83 9.98 -14.93
N GLU A 246 0.29 10.61 -15.97
CA GLU A 246 1.11 11.24 -17.01
C GLU A 246 1.97 12.37 -16.48
N ASP A 247 1.40 13.22 -15.63
CA ASP A 247 2.12 14.34 -15.01
C ASP A 247 3.26 13.84 -14.13
N PHE A 248 2.98 12.90 -13.23
CA PHE A 248 3.99 12.40 -12.28
C PHE A 248 5.10 11.61 -12.98
N SER A 249 4.79 10.97 -14.10
CA SER A 249 5.78 10.27 -14.91
C SER A 249 6.71 11.25 -15.66
N LYS A 250 6.23 12.43 -16.01
CA LYS A 250 6.99 13.45 -16.76
C LYS A 250 7.72 14.44 -15.86
N LEU A 251 7.20 14.66 -14.65
CA LEU A 251 7.77 15.61 -13.70
C LEU A 251 9.07 15.10 -13.10
N ILE A 252 10.03 16.02 -13.00
CA ILE A 252 11.28 15.79 -12.27
C ILE A 252 11.13 16.36 -10.86
N ASP A 253 11.43 15.54 -9.87
CA ASP A 253 11.45 15.98 -8.48
C ASP A 253 12.60 16.98 -8.26
N PRO A 254 12.31 18.20 -7.84
CA PRO A 254 13.35 19.23 -7.67
C PRO A 254 14.36 18.90 -6.57
N LYS A 255 14.06 17.97 -5.67
CA LYS A 255 14.96 17.57 -4.58
C LYS A 255 15.99 16.54 -5.04
N SER A 256 15.54 15.52 -5.77
CA SER A 256 16.37 14.38 -6.16
C SER A 256 16.91 14.48 -7.58
N GLY A 257 16.26 15.27 -8.45
CA GLY A 257 16.54 15.32 -9.89
C GLY A 257 16.04 14.08 -10.67
N ASN A 258 15.34 13.17 -10.00
CA ASN A 258 14.77 11.94 -10.57
C ASN A 258 13.28 12.13 -10.94
N PRO A 259 12.67 11.24 -11.71
CA PRO A 259 11.23 11.26 -11.93
C PRO A 259 10.44 11.29 -10.64
N MET A 260 9.35 12.05 -10.59
CA MET A 260 8.48 12.16 -9.41
C MET A 260 7.90 10.79 -9.01
N MET A 261 7.69 9.91 -9.98
CA MET A 261 7.22 8.54 -9.74
C MET A 261 8.16 7.73 -8.85
N ASP A 262 9.47 8.02 -8.82
CA ASP A 262 10.44 7.30 -7.97
C ASP A 262 10.18 7.46 -6.46
N ARG A 263 9.33 8.41 -6.07
CA ARG A 263 8.86 8.60 -4.70
C ARG A 263 7.34 8.64 -4.57
N THR A 264 6.62 8.06 -5.54
CA THR A 264 5.15 8.09 -5.56
C THR A 264 4.57 6.69 -5.64
N VAL A 265 3.47 6.48 -4.91
CA VAL A 265 2.56 5.34 -5.05
C VAL A 265 1.22 5.86 -5.49
N LEU A 266 0.65 5.32 -6.56
CA LEU A 266 -0.68 5.68 -7.03
C LEU A 266 -1.68 4.56 -6.73
N ILE A 267 -2.81 4.93 -6.13
CA ILE A 267 -3.95 4.03 -5.93
C ILE A 267 -5.12 4.57 -6.73
N ALA A 268 -5.41 3.92 -7.85
CA ALA A 268 -6.43 4.37 -8.79
C ALA A 268 -7.72 3.57 -8.60
N ASN A 269 -8.68 4.18 -7.93
CA ASN A 269 -10.01 3.63 -7.73
C ASN A 269 -11.05 4.57 -8.32
N THR A 270 -11.35 4.35 -9.59
CA THR A 270 -12.20 5.24 -10.37
C THR A 270 -13.69 5.12 -10.02
N SER A 271 -14.48 6.11 -10.41
CA SER A 271 -15.90 6.22 -10.08
C SER A 271 -16.77 5.10 -10.65
N ASN A 272 -16.31 4.40 -11.68
CA ASN A 272 -16.99 3.25 -12.29
C ASN A 272 -16.68 1.90 -11.61
N MET A 273 -15.75 1.87 -10.66
CA MET A 273 -15.46 0.66 -9.88
C MET A 273 -16.53 0.41 -8.81
N PRO A 274 -16.74 -0.84 -8.37
CA PRO A 274 -17.65 -1.18 -7.29
C PRO A 274 -17.39 -0.38 -6.02
N VAL A 275 -18.45 -0.02 -5.30
CA VAL A 275 -18.38 0.81 -4.07
C VAL A 275 -17.44 0.19 -3.04
N ALA A 276 -17.52 -1.14 -2.86
CA ALA A 276 -16.67 -1.87 -1.93
C ALA A 276 -15.18 -1.68 -2.19
N ALA A 277 -14.75 -1.75 -3.45
CA ALA A 277 -13.36 -1.53 -3.84
C ALA A 277 -12.92 -0.08 -3.57
N ARG A 278 -13.82 0.90 -3.77
CA ARG A 278 -13.55 2.31 -3.43
C ARG A 278 -13.42 2.52 -1.92
N GLU A 279 -14.27 1.87 -1.12
CA GLU A 279 -14.20 1.94 0.34
C GLU A 279 -12.92 1.29 0.87
N ALA A 280 -12.46 0.19 0.27
CA ALA A 280 -11.22 -0.47 0.67
C ALA A 280 -9.99 0.45 0.55
N SER A 281 -9.96 1.36 -0.43
CA SER A 281 -8.84 2.30 -0.61
C SER A 281 -8.76 3.42 0.43
N ILE A 282 -9.72 3.54 1.34
CA ILE A 282 -9.71 4.51 2.46
C ILE A 282 -8.77 4.03 3.60
N TYR A 283 -8.60 2.73 3.72
CA TYR A 283 -7.82 2.09 4.78
C TYR A 283 -6.38 1.80 4.35
#